data_56d117ef7eb53bd0b4dbba1738900a6a
#
_entry.id   56d117ef7eb53bd0b4dbba1738900a6a
#
_cell.length_a   1.000
_cell.length_b   1.000
_cell.length_c   1.000
_cell.angle_alpha   90.00
_cell.angle_beta   90.00
_cell.angle_gamma   90.00
#
_symmetry.space_group_name_H-M   'P 1'
#
loop_
_entity.id
_entity.type
_entity.pdbx_description
1 polymer ?
#
loop_
_entity_poly.entity_id
_entity_poly.type
_entity_poly.pdbx_seq_one_letter_code
_entity_poly.pdbx_strand_id
1 'polypeptide(L)'
;VAVINRNIPRGKRSSNQKRNENRADAAYADKSFCSSYKIYNSDNSYDGFSERSECDKKQPLPMSKAELFEQVGKDVPDFVLVTGDAYIDHPSFGTAIIGRVLLSHGYSVGIIAQPNWKSAESFKVFGKPRLGFLVNSGNMDSMVNHYTSAKKPRSEDAYTPGGKRGKRPDRAVNVYCKCIRNIYRDIPIVIGGIEASLRRFAHYDYWDNRVLPSVLVSSGADLLIYGMGERQIIDIAEALDGGIAARDITYVKGTAYWADNLSRVYEYALIDSFEKVSNDKKAYCAAFMTQYREQDAISGATLVQPHGSGFVVVNSPAMPLSRNELDAVYDLPYTRLPHPSYTEHIPALDEVRFSLVSCRGCYGQCAFCALTFHQGRVIQSRSHESLIAEAKLMTKMPEFKGYIHDVGGPTANFRQPACKKQLTKGVCKDRTCLGYSPCKNVEVSHTDYVELLRKLRRLDGVKRVFIRSGIRYDYLMYDKDETFFKELIKYHISGQLKVAPEHIDDHVLEMMGKPGGELYQRFVRRYKQLNDALGMNQYIVPYFMSSHPGSTLNSAIALAEYLKASGQRPEQVQDFY
;
A
#
# COMPACT_ATOMS: atom_id res chain seq x y z
N VAL A 1 8.22 -0.54 -29.41
CA VAL A 1 7.08 -0.28 -30.30
C VAL A 1 5.97 -1.25 -29.90
N ALA A 2 4.95 -0.78 -29.22
CA ALA A 2 3.78 -1.59 -28.87
C ALA A 2 2.91 -1.75 -30.13
N VAL A 3 2.66 -2.97 -30.54
CA VAL A 3 1.72 -3.27 -31.62
C VAL A 3 0.34 -3.38 -31.00
N ILE A 4 -0.48 -2.35 -31.17
CA ILE A 4 -1.91 -2.41 -30.85
C ILE A 4 -2.59 -3.05 -32.05
N ASN A 5 -3.05 -4.29 -31.90
CA ASN A 5 -3.82 -4.97 -32.95
C ASN A 5 -5.27 -4.44 -32.91
N ARG A 6 -5.57 -3.42 -33.73
CA ARG A 6 -6.93 -2.93 -33.97
C ARG A 6 -7.43 -3.49 -35.29
N ASN A 7 -8.06 -4.64 -35.28
CA ASN A 7 -8.97 -5.05 -36.33
C ASN A 7 -10.07 -5.94 -35.75
N ILE A 8 -11.20 -5.33 -35.47
CA ILE A 8 -12.44 -6.03 -35.11
C ILE A 8 -13.52 -5.58 -36.11
N PRO A 9 -14.13 -6.50 -36.88
CA PRO A 9 -15.32 -6.17 -37.63
C PRO A 9 -16.53 -5.99 -36.70
N ARG A 10 -17.28 -4.93 -36.88
CA ARG A 10 -18.53 -4.67 -36.16
C ARG A 10 -19.59 -5.71 -36.52
N GLY A 11 -19.78 -6.72 -35.71
CA GLY A 11 -20.90 -7.65 -35.77
C GLY A 11 -22.14 -7.06 -35.09
N LYS A 12 -23.27 -7.07 -35.78
CA LYS A 12 -24.57 -6.60 -35.33
C LYS A 12 -25.04 -7.35 -34.07
N ARG A 13 -25.44 -6.62 -33.03
CA ARG A 13 -26.10 -7.18 -31.85
C ARG A 13 -27.49 -7.74 -32.24
N SER A 14 -27.70 -9.04 -32.08
CA SER A 14 -29.03 -9.62 -32.07
C SER A 14 -29.59 -9.59 -30.64
N SER A 15 -30.78 -9.01 -30.56
CA SER A 15 -31.64 -8.97 -29.38
C SER A 15 -32.20 -10.37 -29.09
N ASN A 16 -31.67 -11.12 -28.12
CA ASN A 16 -32.37 -12.20 -27.44
C ASN A 16 -31.54 -12.73 -26.25
N GLN A 17 -31.66 -12.06 -25.12
CA GLN A 17 -31.37 -12.64 -23.79
C GLN A 17 -32.15 -11.89 -22.71
N LYS A 18 -33.46 -12.02 -22.75
CA LYS A 18 -34.33 -11.89 -21.58
C LYS A 18 -35.00 -13.24 -21.38
N ARG A 19 -34.52 -14.01 -20.42
CA ARG A 19 -35.20 -15.08 -19.66
C ARG A 19 -34.15 -16.02 -19.08
N ASN A 20 -33.74 -15.72 -17.86
CA ASN A 20 -33.37 -16.70 -16.83
C ASN A 20 -32.81 -15.99 -15.59
N GLU A 21 -33.55 -15.02 -15.09
CA GLU A 21 -33.46 -14.59 -13.70
C GLU A 21 -34.74 -15.08 -13.03
N ASN A 22 -34.65 -16.21 -12.35
CA ASN A 22 -35.54 -16.69 -11.29
C ASN A 22 -35.33 -18.18 -11.10
N ARG A 23 -34.34 -18.54 -10.26
CA ARG A 23 -34.26 -19.80 -9.50
C ARG A 23 -32.88 -19.89 -8.82
N ALA A 24 -32.68 -19.10 -7.77
CA ALA A 24 -31.63 -19.35 -6.78
C ALA A 24 -31.96 -18.70 -5.41
N ASP A 25 -33.24 -18.51 -5.12
CA ASP A 25 -33.67 -18.08 -3.78
C ASP A 25 -34.47 -19.25 -3.15
N ALA A 26 -33.78 -20.23 -2.62
CA ALA A 26 -34.31 -21.17 -1.61
C ALA A 26 -33.28 -22.25 -1.26
N ALA A 27 -32.24 -21.92 -0.47
CA ALA A 27 -31.51 -22.89 0.36
C ALA A 27 -30.38 -22.23 1.19
N TYR A 28 -30.65 -21.17 1.96
CA TYR A 28 -29.76 -20.75 3.03
C TYR A 28 -30.56 -20.08 4.16
N ALA A 29 -31.37 -20.86 4.81
CA ALA A 29 -31.96 -20.49 6.08
C ALA A 29 -31.75 -21.67 7.01
N ASP A 30 -30.70 -21.65 7.76
CA ASP A 30 -30.59 -22.03 9.16
C ASP A 30 -29.12 -22.22 9.58
N LYS A 31 -28.51 -21.16 10.09
CA LYS A 31 -27.38 -21.25 11.01
C LYS A 31 -27.38 -19.98 11.84
N SER A 32 -27.81 -20.13 13.09
CA SER A 32 -27.65 -19.13 14.15
C SER A 32 -26.17 -18.89 14.43
N PHE A 33 -25.55 -18.10 13.58
CA PHE A 33 -24.27 -17.43 13.86
C PHE A 33 -24.56 -15.99 14.22
N CYS A 34 -23.86 -15.47 15.22
CA CYS A 34 -23.94 -14.11 15.73
C CYS A 34 -24.06 -13.10 14.57
N SER A 35 -25.29 -12.70 14.23
CA SER A 35 -25.66 -11.90 13.07
C SER A 35 -25.53 -10.42 13.37
N SER A 36 -24.31 -9.91 13.61
CA SER A 36 -24.07 -8.47 13.79
C SER A 36 -23.19 -7.82 12.72
N TYR A 37 -22.86 -8.54 11.63
CA TYR A 37 -22.13 -7.99 10.49
C TYR A 37 -22.96 -8.05 9.22
N LYS A 38 -23.96 -7.15 9.10
CA LYS A 38 -24.52 -6.80 7.79
C LYS A 38 -23.81 -5.57 7.27
N ILE A 39 -22.78 -5.76 6.47
CA ILE A 39 -22.17 -4.71 5.67
C ILE A 39 -22.26 -5.17 4.22
N TYR A 40 -23.06 -4.48 3.47
CA TYR A 40 -23.41 -4.50 2.05
C TYR A 40 -24.84 -5.00 1.77
N ASN A 41 -25.78 -4.07 1.78
CA ASN A 41 -26.94 -4.13 0.91
C ASN A 41 -26.62 -3.30 -0.35
N SER A 42 -27.08 -3.77 -1.50
CA SER A 42 -26.94 -3.15 -2.82
C SER A 42 -27.60 -1.77 -2.97
N ASP A 43 -28.20 -1.25 -1.92
CA ASP A 43 -28.85 0.05 -1.90
C ASP A 43 -28.08 1.01 -1.01
N ASN A 44 -27.63 2.11 -1.59
CA ASN A 44 -26.81 3.19 -1.05
C ASN A 44 -27.40 3.94 0.18
N SER A 45 -27.94 3.29 1.19
CA SER A 45 -28.40 3.93 2.42
C SER A 45 -27.62 3.40 3.63
N TYR A 46 -26.82 4.28 4.21
CA TYR A 46 -26.11 4.09 5.46
C TYR A 46 -27.08 4.36 6.61
N ASP A 47 -27.68 3.31 7.17
CA ASP A 47 -28.46 3.43 8.41
C ASP A 47 -27.55 3.19 9.63
N GLY A 48 -27.61 4.18 10.48
CA GLY A 48 -26.82 4.51 11.65
C GLY A 48 -26.33 3.40 12.57
N PHE A 49 -25.27 3.76 13.30
CA PHE A 49 -24.70 3.04 14.43
C PHE A 49 -25.77 2.47 15.37
N SER A 50 -25.99 1.16 15.34
CA SER A 50 -26.65 0.48 16.45
C SER A 50 -25.64 0.34 17.60
N GLU A 51 -26.05 0.68 18.83
CA GLU A 51 -25.29 0.45 20.05
C GLU A 51 -24.84 -1.01 20.11
N ARG A 52 -23.51 -1.22 20.06
CA ARG A 52 -22.91 -2.56 20.18
C ARG A 52 -23.10 -3.05 21.61
N SER A 53 -23.62 -4.26 21.75
CA SER A 53 -23.70 -4.94 23.04
C SER A 53 -22.32 -5.11 23.66
N GLU A 54 -22.21 -5.05 24.99
CA GLU A 54 -20.98 -5.20 25.78
C GLU A 54 -20.21 -6.53 25.59
N CYS A 55 -20.67 -7.42 24.71
CA CYS A 55 -20.11 -8.77 24.51
C CYS A 55 -18.94 -8.83 23.50
N ASP A 56 -18.59 -7.75 22.79
CA ASP A 56 -17.51 -7.75 21.81
C ASP A 56 -16.18 -7.30 22.41
N LYS A 57 -15.55 -8.14 23.23
CA LYS A 57 -14.12 -7.99 23.52
C LYS A 57 -13.37 -8.10 22.19
N LYS A 58 -12.81 -7.01 21.70
CA LYS A 58 -11.95 -7.00 20.52
C LYS A 58 -10.82 -8.00 20.71
N GLN A 59 -10.82 -9.10 19.96
CA GLN A 59 -9.75 -10.09 19.99
C GLN A 59 -8.91 -9.96 18.71
N PRO A 60 -7.58 -10.18 18.75
CA PRO A 60 -6.75 -10.26 17.55
C PRO A 60 -7.12 -11.51 16.74
N LEU A 61 -6.77 -11.55 15.47
CA LEU A 61 -6.94 -12.76 14.67
C LEU A 61 -6.06 -13.89 15.23
N PRO A 62 -6.52 -15.15 15.15
CA PRO A 62 -5.87 -16.28 15.81
C PRO A 62 -4.51 -16.62 15.19
N MET A 63 -3.54 -16.90 16.03
CA MET A 63 -2.21 -17.42 15.68
C MET A 63 -2.02 -18.90 16.06
N SER A 64 -3.03 -19.53 16.66
CA SER A 64 -3.04 -20.94 17.04
C SER A 64 -4.40 -21.59 16.75
N LYS A 65 -4.43 -22.94 16.68
CA LYS A 65 -5.67 -23.69 16.54
C LYS A 65 -6.61 -23.49 17.74
N ALA A 66 -6.08 -23.40 18.94
CA ALA A 66 -6.88 -23.19 20.15
C ALA A 66 -7.64 -21.87 20.06
N GLU A 67 -6.95 -20.78 19.69
CA GLU A 67 -7.57 -19.47 19.50
C GLU A 67 -8.59 -19.47 18.35
N LEU A 68 -8.30 -20.18 17.25
CA LEU A 68 -9.24 -20.31 16.13
C LEU A 68 -10.52 -21.01 16.58
N PHE A 69 -10.37 -22.13 17.33
CA PHE A 69 -11.52 -22.85 17.83
C PHE A 69 -12.35 -22.02 18.83
N GLU A 70 -11.68 -21.30 19.74
CA GLU A 70 -12.33 -20.42 20.69
C GLU A 70 -13.10 -19.27 20.00
N GLN A 71 -12.53 -18.70 18.94
CA GLN A 71 -13.14 -17.53 18.27
C GLN A 71 -14.25 -17.90 17.29
N VAL A 72 -14.11 -19.02 16.55
CA VAL A 72 -15.02 -19.36 15.43
C VAL A 72 -15.50 -20.81 15.43
N GLY A 73 -15.14 -21.63 16.42
CA GLY A 73 -15.57 -23.02 16.53
C GLY A 73 -15.06 -23.95 15.42
N LYS A 74 -13.96 -23.59 14.75
CA LYS A 74 -13.37 -24.35 13.64
C LYS A 74 -11.96 -24.83 14.00
N ASP A 75 -11.61 -26.05 13.57
CA ASP A 75 -10.26 -26.61 13.71
C ASP A 75 -9.34 -26.19 12.57
N VAL A 76 -9.92 -25.80 11.43
CA VAL A 76 -9.20 -25.42 10.22
C VAL A 76 -9.80 -24.13 9.68
N PRO A 77 -8.98 -23.10 9.39
CA PRO A 77 -9.48 -21.84 8.83
C PRO A 77 -9.76 -21.96 7.33
N ASP A 78 -10.53 -21.00 6.81
CA ASP A 78 -10.72 -20.89 5.37
C ASP A 78 -9.42 -20.45 4.70
N PHE A 79 -8.72 -19.47 5.28
CA PHE A 79 -7.42 -19.00 4.81
C PHE A 79 -6.36 -19.02 5.91
N VAL A 80 -5.12 -19.31 5.54
CA VAL A 80 -3.93 -19.09 6.38
C VAL A 80 -3.11 -17.96 5.77
N LEU A 81 -2.93 -16.88 6.51
CA LEU A 81 -2.14 -15.73 6.10
C LEU A 81 -0.72 -15.82 6.69
N VAL A 82 0.28 -15.94 5.81
CA VAL A 82 1.70 -16.05 6.17
C VAL A 82 2.40 -14.71 5.92
N THR A 83 3.05 -14.16 6.93
CA THR A 83 3.67 -12.84 6.85
C THR A 83 5.10 -12.83 7.41
N GLY A 84 5.94 -11.95 6.83
CA GLY A 84 7.30 -11.70 7.32
C GLY A 84 7.39 -10.81 8.54
N ASP A 85 6.33 -10.09 8.91
CA ASP A 85 6.26 -9.25 10.09
C ASP A 85 5.68 -10.01 11.29
N ALA A 86 5.99 -9.57 12.51
CA ALA A 86 5.20 -9.91 13.67
C ALA A 86 3.76 -9.40 13.50
N TYR A 87 2.78 -10.14 14.00
CA TYR A 87 1.38 -9.76 13.85
C TYR A 87 0.99 -8.66 14.83
N ILE A 88 0.65 -7.52 14.27
CA ILE A 88 0.06 -6.37 14.96
C ILE A 88 -1.33 -6.14 14.35
N ASP A 89 -2.36 -6.23 15.16
CA ASP A 89 -3.75 -6.04 14.71
C ASP A 89 -4.11 -4.56 14.63
N HIS A 90 -3.55 -3.87 13.62
CA HIS A 90 -3.66 -2.43 13.45
C HIS A 90 -3.88 -2.07 11.96
N PRO A 91 -4.70 -1.05 11.63
CA PRO A 91 -5.03 -0.68 10.25
C PRO A 91 -3.87 -0.07 9.44
N SER A 92 -2.67 0.01 9.99
CA SER A 92 -1.44 0.33 9.26
C SER A 92 -0.68 -0.91 8.78
N PHE A 93 -1.18 -2.12 9.07
CA PHE A 93 -0.54 -3.38 8.67
C PHE A 93 -1.42 -4.14 7.70
N GLY A 94 -0.90 -4.42 6.50
CA GLY A 94 -1.65 -5.10 5.44
C GLY A 94 -2.19 -6.47 5.86
N THR A 95 -1.43 -7.22 6.68
CA THR A 95 -1.86 -8.50 7.23
C THR A 95 -3.13 -8.37 8.08
N ALA A 96 -3.20 -7.38 8.95
CA ALA A 96 -4.39 -7.12 9.76
C ALA A 96 -5.58 -6.67 8.91
N ILE A 97 -5.35 -5.78 7.93
CA ILE A 97 -6.41 -5.31 7.02
C ILE A 97 -7.01 -6.48 6.26
N ILE A 98 -6.20 -7.26 5.55
CA ILE A 98 -6.69 -8.37 4.72
C ILE A 98 -7.38 -9.44 5.56
N GLY A 99 -6.82 -9.78 6.73
CA GLY A 99 -7.44 -10.76 7.62
C GLY A 99 -8.78 -10.27 8.18
N ARG A 100 -8.88 -8.99 8.58
CA ARG A 100 -10.13 -8.40 9.07
C ARG A 100 -11.19 -8.24 7.98
N VAL A 101 -10.78 -7.88 6.76
CA VAL A 101 -11.68 -7.81 5.59
C VAL A 101 -12.26 -9.19 5.29
N LEU A 102 -11.45 -10.24 5.25
CA LEU A 102 -11.94 -11.61 5.07
C LEU A 102 -12.90 -12.03 6.17
N LEU A 103 -12.54 -11.77 7.44
CA LEU A 103 -13.39 -12.10 8.58
C LEU A 103 -14.76 -11.38 8.50
N SER A 104 -14.78 -10.10 8.08
CA SER A 104 -16.03 -9.35 7.93
C SER A 104 -16.94 -9.88 6.81
N HIS A 105 -16.40 -10.69 5.90
CA HIS A 105 -17.15 -11.38 4.85
C HIS A 105 -17.40 -12.87 5.18
N GLY A 106 -17.21 -13.27 6.44
CA GLY A 106 -17.55 -14.61 6.92
C GLY A 106 -16.47 -15.68 6.72
N TYR A 107 -15.29 -15.31 6.23
CA TYR A 107 -14.15 -16.21 6.08
C TYR A 107 -13.28 -16.24 7.33
N SER A 108 -13.05 -17.43 7.87
CA SER A 108 -12.14 -17.63 9.00
C SER A 108 -10.67 -17.55 8.56
N VAL A 109 -9.83 -16.88 9.33
CA VAL A 109 -8.42 -16.64 9.01
C VAL A 109 -7.53 -17.04 10.17
N GLY A 110 -6.46 -17.81 9.90
CA GLY A 110 -5.35 -18.04 10.83
C GLY A 110 -4.11 -17.27 10.39
N ILE A 111 -3.34 -16.72 11.34
CA ILE A 111 -2.13 -15.97 11.06
C ILE A 111 -0.89 -16.78 11.43
N ILE A 112 0.03 -16.96 10.48
CA ILE A 112 1.38 -17.48 10.71
C ILE A 112 2.37 -16.31 10.50
N ALA A 113 2.77 -15.70 11.59
CA ALA A 113 3.67 -14.56 11.58
C ALA A 113 5.13 -15.02 11.80
N GLN A 114 6.03 -14.57 10.93
CA GLN A 114 7.47 -14.87 11.02
C GLN A 114 7.79 -16.36 11.22
N PRO A 115 7.24 -17.27 10.35
CA PRO A 115 7.50 -18.70 10.51
C PRO A 115 9.01 -19.01 10.42
N ASN A 116 9.45 -20.00 11.15
CA ASN A 116 10.78 -20.54 10.95
C ASN A 116 10.83 -21.30 9.61
N TRP A 117 11.29 -20.63 8.56
CA TRP A 117 11.32 -21.19 7.20
C TRP A 117 12.27 -22.39 7.01
N LYS A 118 13.08 -22.69 8.03
CA LYS A 118 13.93 -23.89 8.06
C LYS A 118 13.20 -25.12 8.62
N SER A 119 11.96 -24.93 9.10
CA SER A 119 11.12 -26.01 9.67
C SER A 119 9.76 -26.05 9.00
N ALA A 120 9.43 -27.18 8.40
CA ALA A 120 8.11 -27.43 7.81
C ALA A 120 6.96 -27.31 8.84
N GLU A 121 7.21 -27.64 10.09
CA GLU A 121 6.20 -27.59 11.17
C GLU A 121 5.64 -26.19 11.40
N SER A 122 6.48 -25.16 11.15
CA SER A 122 6.04 -23.76 11.29
C SER A 122 4.94 -23.36 10.32
N PHE A 123 4.76 -24.09 9.24
CA PHE A 123 3.70 -23.86 8.24
C PHE A 123 2.48 -24.78 8.41
N LYS A 124 2.52 -25.71 9.38
CA LYS A 124 1.46 -26.67 9.67
C LYS A 124 0.59 -26.29 10.87
N VAL A 125 0.80 -25.10 11.45
CA VAL A 125 0.11 -24.63 12.67
C VAL A 125 -1.40 -24.85 12.60
N PHE A 126 -2.03 -24.52 11.48
CA PHE A 126 -3.48 -24.67 11.27
C PHE A 126 -3.85 -25.93 10.45
N GLY A 127 -2.87 -26.71 9.96
CA GLY A 127 -3.10 -27.74 8.96
C GLY A 127 -3.32 -27.18 7.57
N LYS A 128 -4.01 -27.92 6.70
CA LYS A 128 -4.36 -27.53 5.34
C LYS A 128 -5.59 -26.62 5.38
N PRO A 129 -5.51 -25.33 5.02
CA PRO A 129 -6.69 -24.46 5.01
C PRO A 129 -7.70 -24.91 3.95
N ARG A 130 -8.97 -24.51 4.12
CA ARG A 130 -10.05 -24.91 3.21
C ARG A 130 -9.89 -24.29 1.81
N LEU A 131 -9.53 -23.01 1.72
CA LEU A 131 -9.47 -22.25 0.46
C LEU A 131 -8.04 -21.94 0.00
N GLY A 132 -7.12 -21.60 0.90
CA GLY A 132 -5.76 -21.32 0.46
C GLY A 132 -4.85 -20.60 1.45
N PHE A 133 -3.61 -20.42 1.02
CA PHE A 133 -2.63 -19.60 1.71
C PHE A 133 -2.53 -18.21 1.07
N LEU A 134 -2.44 -17.17 1.91
CA LEU A 134 -2.17 -15.80 1.51
C LEU A 134 -0.77 -15.44 2.02
N VAL A 135 0.13 -15.03 1.12
CA VAL A 135 1.55 -14.86 1.48
C VAL A 135 2.03 -13.45 1.18
N ASN A 136 2.68 -12.82 2.15
CA ASN A 136 3.34 -11.52 1.97
C ASN A 136 4.67 -11.44 2.73
N SER A 137 5.52 -10.49 2.36
CA SER A 137 6.80 -10.22 3.03
C SER A 137 6.67 -9.43 4.33
N GLY A 138 5.50 -8.87 4.61
CA GLY A 138 5.25 -7.85 5.63
C GLY A 138 5.01 -6.47 5.00
N ASN A 139 5.10 -5.43 5.82
CA ASN A 139 4.89 -4.04 5.40
C ASN A 139 6.00 -3.50 4.49
N MET A 140 7.17 -4.13 4.51
CA MET A 140 8.29 -3.77 3.66
C MET A 140 8.72 -4.93 2.77
N ASP A 141 9.40 -4.59 1.67
CA ASP A 141 10.18 -5.55 0.90
C ASP A 141 11.26 -6.18 1.78
N SER A 142 11.41 -7.50 1.74
CA SER A 142 12.33 -8.24 2.60
C SER A 142 13.79 -7.83 2.41
N MET A 143 14.21 -7.60 1.16
CA MET A 143 15.59 -7.20 0.86
C MET A 143 15.87 -5.78 1.34
N VAL A 144 14.94 -4.84 1.12
CA VAL A 144 15.05 -3.45 1.61
C VAL A 144 15.06 -3.40 3.14
N ASN A 145 14.29 -4.28 3.78
CA ASN A 145 14.27 -4.37 5.24
C ASN A 145 15.58 -4.94 5.82
N HIS A 146 16.24 -5.84 5.08
CA HIS A 146 17.45 -6.52 5.59
C HIS A 146 18.75 -5.78 5.31
N TYR A 147 18.81 -5.03 4.20
CA TYR A 147 20.08 -4.48 3.71
C TYR A 147 20.00 -2.97 3.51
N THR A 148 21.14 -2.32 3.66
CA THR A 148 21.36 -0.94 3.22
C THR A 148 21.66 -0.91 1.71
N SER A 149 21.68 0.30 1.10
CA SER A 149 22.13 0.50 -0.28
C SER A 149 23.56 0.01 -0.54
N ALA A 150 24.42 0.05 0.47
CA ALA A 150 25.77 -0.54 0.40
C ALA A 150 25.80 -2.08 0.59
N LYS A 151 24.63 -2.74 0.49
CA LYS A 151 24.46 -4.20 0.68
C LYS A 151 24.91 -4.73 2.04
N LYS A 152 25.04 -3.86 3.04
CA LYS A 152 25.37 -4.26 4.42
C LYS A 152 24.09 -4.64 5.16
N PRO A 153 24.10 -5.75 5.92
CA PRO A 153 22.98 -6.12 6.76
C PRO A 153 22.65 -5.00 7.76
N ARG A 154 21.35 -4.68 7.90
CA ARG A 154 20.90 -3.76 8.96
C ARG A 154 21.04 -4.42 10.32
N SER A 155 21.27 -3.63 11.37
CA SER A 155 21.42 -4.12 12.75
C SER A 155 20.09 -4.57 13.36
N GLU A 156 18.99 -3.98 12.93
CA GLU A 156 17.66 -4.13 13.52
C GLU A 156 16.59 -4.40 12.47
N ASP A 157 15.49 -5.03 12.89
CA ASP A 157 14.24 -5.16 12.15
C ASP A 157 13.09 -4.64 13.04
N ALA A 158 12.58 -3.44 12.75
CA ALA A 158 11.54 -2.80 13.54
C ALA A 158 10.21 -3.59 13.58
N TYR A 159 9.99 -4.49 12.64
CA TYR A 159 8.79 -5.32 12.54
C TYR A 159 8.90 -6.66 13.28
N THR A 160 9.93 -6.83 14.07
CA THR A 160 10.20 -8.06 14.82
C THR A 160 10.20 -7.78 16.34
N PRO A 161 9.72 -8.71 17.19
CA PRO A 161 9.80 -8.56 18.63
C PRO A 161 11.23 -8.30 19.10
N GLY A 162 11.42 -7.28 19.92
CA GLY A 162 12.74 -6.82 20.38
C GLY A 162 13.61 -6.17 19.31
N GLY A 163 13.08 -5.85 18.11
CA GLY A 163 13.86 -5.31 17.00
C GLY A 163 14.87 -6.32 16.41
N LYS A 164 14.75 -7.59 16.71
CA LYS A 164 15.73 -8.64 16.36
C LYS A 164 15.69 -8.99 14.89
N ARG A 165 16.80 -8.81 14.18
CA ARG A 165 16.94 -9.24 12.78
C ARG A 165 16.99 -10.77 12.62
N GLY A 166 16.76 -11.26 11.40
CA GLY A 166 16.94 -12.67 11.04
C GLY A 166 15.72 -13.55 11.28
N LYS A 167 14.56 -12.97 11.59
CA LYS A 167 13.28 -13.69 11.69
C LYS A 167 12.57 -13.82 10.34
N ARG A 168 12.93 -13.05 9.38
CA ARG A 168 12.41 -13.05 7.99
C ARG A 168 13.50 -13.58 7.07
N PRO A 169 13.20 -14.40 6.04
CA PRO A 169 14.18 -14.77 5.01
C PRO A 169 14.33 -13.66 3.97
N ASP A 170 15.45 -13.68 3.25
CA ASP A 170 15.61 -12.92 2.02
C ASP A 170 14.59 -13.39 0.98
N ARG A 171 14.00 -12.44 0.23
CA ARG A 171 12.95 -12.73 -0.75
C ARG A 171 11.84 -13.58 -0.13
N ALA A 172 11.29 -13.09 0.97
CA ALA A 172 10.41 -13.83 1.86
C ALA A 172 9.23 -14.49 1.15
N VAL A 173 8.61 -13.80 0.19
CA VAL A 173 7.48 -14.35 -0.59
C VAL A 173 7.90 -15.64 -1.29
N ASN A 174 9.05 -15.67 -1.97
CA ASN A 174 9.54 -16.86 -2.66
C ASN A 174 9.82 -18.02 -1.69
N VAL A 175 10.45 -17.72 -0.56
CA VAL A 175 10.81 -18.74 0.43
C VAL A 175 9.58 -19.34 1.07
N TYR A 176 8.63 -18.52 1.50
CA TYR A 176 7.40 -19.00 2.14
C TYR A 176 6.54 -19.83 1.19
N CYS A 177 6.35 -19.38 -0.05
CA CYS A 177 5.62 -20.15 -1.05
C CYS A 177 6.24 -21.53 -1.31
N LYS A 178 7.58 -21.60 -1.43
CA LYS A 178 8.29 -22.88 -1.60
C LYS A 178 8.11 -23.79 -0.38
N CYS A 179 8.19 -23.26 0.84
CA CYS A 179 7.93 -24.04 2.05
C CYS A 179 6.50 -24.60 2.07
N ILE A 180 5.50 -23.79 1.73
CA ILE A 180 4.09 -24.22 1.66
C ILE A 180 3.91 -25.28 0.58
N ARG A 181 4.45 -25.07 -0.62
CA ARG A 181 4.32 -25.99 -1.77
C ARG A 181 4.95 -27.37 -1.51
N ASN A 182 6.06 -27.39 -0.76
CA ASN A 182 6.70 -28.65 -0.34
C ASN A 182 5.82 -29.48 0.60
N ILE A 183 4.95 -28.82 1.39
CA ILE A 183 4.06 -29.49 2.35
C ILE A 183 2.69 -29.80 1.70
N TYR A 184 2.14 -28.82 0.96
CA TYR A 184 0.79 -28.84 0.38
C TYR A 184 0.87 -28.55 -1.12
N ARG A 185 1.00 -29.61 -1.95
CA ARG A 185 1.27 -29.46 -3.40
C ARG A 185 0.17 -28.69 -4.15
N ASP A 186 -1.10 -28.97 -3.84
CA ASP A 186 -2.24 -28.54 -4.67
C ASP A 186 -3.13 -27.48 -4.00
N ILE A 187 -2.65 -26.87 -2.92
CA ILE A 187 -3.40 -25.80 -2.24
C ILE A 187 -3.23 -24.47 -2.99
N PRO A 188 -4.27 -23.67 -3.18
CA PRO A 188 -4.12 -22.31 -3.71
C PRO A 188 -3.18 -21.45 -2.88
N ILE A 189 -2.25 -20.77 -3.54
CA ILE A 189 -1.36 -19.77 -2.93
C ILE A 189 -1.56 -18.44 -3.67
N VAL A 190 -2.01 -17.44 -2.93
CA VAL A 190 -2.16 -16.07 -3.41
C VAL A 190 -1.10 -15.21 -2.74
N ILE A 191 -0.27 -14.55 -3.53
CA ILE A 191 0.76 -13.64 -3.00
C ILE A 191 0.31 -12.18 -3.12
N GLY A 192 0.77 -11.33 -2.21
CA GLY A 192 0.42 -9.91 -2.20
C GLY A 192 1.41 -9.06 -1.40
N GLY A 193 1.02 -7.82 -1.14
CA GLY A 193 1.85 -6.82 -0.46
C GLY A 193 2.85 -6.14 -1.38
N ILE A 194 3.72 -5.30 -0.81
CA ILE A 194 4.62 -4.43 -1.57
C ILE A 194 5.66 -5.23 -2.37
N GLU A 195 6.24 -6.27 -1.80
CA GLU A 195 7.25 -7.12 -2.46
C GLU A 195 6.67 -7.78 -3.71
N ALA A 196 5.47 -8.34 -3.63
CA ALA A 196 4.79 -8.94 -4.77
C ALA A 196 4.38 -7.89 -5.81
N SER A 197 3.83 -6.75 -5.38
CA SER A 197 3.40 -5.68 -6.27
C SER A 197 4.53 -5.13 -7.13
N LEU A 198 5.72 -4.92 -6.54
CA LEU A 198 6.87 -4.36 -7.25
C LEU A 198 7.56 -5.37 -8.17
N ARG A 199 7.41 -6.66 -7.89
CA ARG A 199 8.06 -7.75 -8.63
C ARG A 199 7.11 -8.59 -9.49
N ARG A 200 5.92 -8.04 -9.85
CA ARG A 200 4.92 -8.75 -10.65
C ARG A 200 5.32 -9.01 -12.11
N PHE A 201 6.28 -8.24 -12.62
CA PHE A 201 6.94 -8.45 -13.92
C PHE A 201 8.39 -8.91 -13.75
N ALA A 202 9.09 -9.16 -14.83
CA ALA A 202 10.54 -9.22 -14.83
C ALA A 202 11.08 -7.89 -14.27
N HIS A 203 11.97 -7.99 -13.29
CA HIS A 203 12.43 -6.83 -12.54
C HIS A 203 13.93 -6.88 -12.28
N TYR A 204 14.57 -5.71 -12.22
CA TYR A 204 15.97 -5.61 -11.83
C TYR A 204 16.11 -5.85 -10.34
N ASP A 205 16.94 -6.83 -9.98
CA ASP A 205 17.32 -7.11 -8.59
C ASP A 205 18.67 -6.46 -8.29
N TYR A 206 18.64 -5.47 -7.42
CA TYR A 206 19.82 -4.69 -7.06
C TYR A 206 20.90 -5.54 -6.38
N TRP A 207 20.52 -6.52 -5.57
CA TRP A 207 21.44 -7.33 -4.79
C TRP A 207 22.20 -8.34 -5.66
N ASP A 208 21.51 -8.99 -6.60
CA ASP A 208 22.09 -9.92 -7.56
C ASP A 208 22.64 -9.20 -8.82
N ASN A 209 22.37 -7.91 -8.98
CA ASN A 209 22.76 -7.09 -10.14
C ASN A 209 22.34 -7.73 -11.47
N ARG A 210 21.11 -8.23 -11.54
CA ARG A 210 20.53 -8.85 -12.74
C ARG A 210 19.02 -8.71 -12.78
N VAL A 211 18.43 -8.92 -13.93
CA VAL A 211 16.97 -9.01 -14.06
C VAL A 211 16.53 -10.41 -13.65
N LEU A 212 15.57 -10.47 -12.73
CA LEU A 212 14.91 -11.68 -12.27
C LEU A 212 13.51 -11.81 -12.93
N PRO A 213 12.99 -13.05 -13.06
CA PRO A 213 11.64 -13.27 -13.57
C PRO A 213 10.59 -12.72 -12.60
N SER A 214 9.34 -12.63 -13.04
CA SER A 214 8.21 -12.31 -12.17
C SER A 214 8.23 -13.13 -10.88
N VAL A 215 7.90 -12.51 -9.77
CA VAL A 215 7.79 -13.20 -8.46
C VAL A 215 6.69 -14.27 -8.49
N LEU A 216 5.67 -14.13 -9.31
CA LEU A 216 4.65 -15.15 -9.52
C LEU A 216 5.28 -16.45 -10.04
N VAL A 217 6.18 -16.34 -11.01
CA VAL A 217 6.91 -17.49 -11.59
C VAL A 217 7.91 -18.06 -10.59
N SER A 218 8.72 -17.21 -9.97
CA SER A 218 9.81 -17.64 -9.08
C SER A 218 9.31 -18.21 -7.74
N SER A 219 8.14 -17.79 -7.26
CA SER A 219 7.52 -18.31 -6.05
C SER A 219 6.70 -19.60 -6.28
N GLY A 220 6.19 -19.82 -7.50
CA GLY A 220 5.24 -20.88 -7.81
C GLY A 220 3.86 -20.66 -7.19
N ALA A 221 3.49 -19.41 -6.92
CA ALA A 221 2.14 -19.04 -6.49
C ALA A 221 1.15 -19.11 -7.68
N ASP A 222 -0.13 -19.29 -7.37
CA ASP A 222 -1.19 -19.40 -8.38
C ASP A 222 -1.68 -18.02 -8.84
N LEU A 223 -1.79 -17.08 -7.89
CA LEU A 223 -2.26 -15.73 -8.13
C LEU A 223 -1.40 -14.70 -7.39
N LEU A 224 -1.32 -13.51 -7.95
CA LEU A 224 -0.70 -12.35 -7.32
C LEU A 224 -1.71 -11.21 -7.27
N ILE A 225 -1.92 -10.63 -6.09
CA ILE A 225 -2.65 -9.38 -5.90
C ILE A 225 -1.63 -8.25 -5.83
N TYR A 226 -1.75 -7.24 -6.67
CA TYR A 226 -0.93 -6.04 -6.58
C TYR A 226 -1.74 -4.81 -6.18
N GLY A 227 -1.07 -3.87 -5.54
CA GLY A 227 -1.72 -2.71 -4.95
C GLY A 227 -2.38 -3.01 -3.60
N MET A 228 -3.43 -2.25 -3.30
CA MET A 228 -4.25 -2.43 -2.10
C MET A 228 -5.31 -3.49 -2.40
N GLY A 229 -5.28 -4.60 -1.70
CA GLY A 229 -5.92 -5.85 -2.12
C GLY A 229 -7.31 -6.14 -1.53
N GLU A 230 -7.99 -5.17 -0.90
CA GLU A 230 -9.20 -5.41 -0.12
C GLU A 230 -10.35 -5.99 -0.93
N ARG A 231 -10.65 -5.43 -2.12
CA ARG A 231 -11.69 -5.97 -3.02
C ARG A 231 -11.25 -7.28 -3.67
N GLN A 232 -10.03 -7.29 -4.19
CA GLN A 232 -9.49 -8.43 -4.93
C GLN A 232 -9.48 -9.70 -4.08
N ILE A 233 -9.17 -9.58 -2.78
CA ILE A 233 -9.14 -10.76 -1.91
C ILE A 233 -10.55 -11.33 -1.68
N ILE A 234 -11.58 -10.50 -1.67
CA ILE A 234 -12.96 -10.95 -1.56
C ILE A 234 -13.41 -11.62 -2.85
N ASP A 235 -13.18 -10.97 -4.01
CA ASP A 235 -13.51 -11.57 -5.32
C ASP A 235 -12.84 -12.94 -5.50
N ILE A 236 -11.57 -13.08 -5.06
CA ILE A 236 -10.84 -14.35 -5.10
C ILE A 236 -11.42 -15.37 -4.07
N ALA A 237 -11.74 -14.91 -2.86
CA ALA A 237 -12.29 -15.78 -1.82
C ALA A 237 -13.64 -16.36 -2.24
N GLU A 238 -14.53 -15.54 -2.78
CA GLU A 238 -15.83 -15.97 -3.32
C GLU A 238 -15.68 -16.93 -4.49
N ALA A 239 -14.73 -16.69 -5.40
CA ALA A 239 -14.46 -17.58 -6.52
C ALA A 239 -13.95 -18.95 -6.06
N LEU A 240 -12.99 -18.98 -5.12
CA LEU A 240 -12.47 -20.22 -4.54
C LEU A 240 -13.54 -20.98 -3.75
N ASP A 241 -14.36 -20.26 -2.99
CA ASP A 241 -15.47 -20.85 -2.21
C ASP A 241 -16.57 -21.41 -3.12
N GLY A 242 -16.79 -20.77 -4.26
CA GLY A 242 -17.66 -21.24 -5.34
C GLY A 242 -17.07 -22.43 -6.14
N GLY A 243 -15.87 -22.91 -5.80
CA GLY A 243 -15.23 -24.07 -6.44
C GLY A 243 -14.46 -23.75 -7.72
N ILE A 244 -14.23 -22.47 -8.05
CA ILE A 244 -13.39 -22.09 -9.19
C ILE A 244 -11.93 -22.35 -8.84
N ALA A 245 -11.22 -23.10 -9.68
CA ALA A 245 -9.80 -23.35 -9.46
C ALA A 245 -8.99 -22.04 -9.56
N ALA A 246 -7.98 -21.87 -8.71
CA ALA A 246 -7.17 -20.62 -8.67
C ALA A 246 -6.62 -20.21 -10.04
N ARG A 247 -6.18 -21.17 -10.87
CA ARG A 247 -5.69 -20.93 -12.23
C ARG A 247 -6.75 -20.37 -13.21
N ASP A 248 -8.05 -20.56 -12.90
CA ASP A 248 -9.16 -20.08 -13.73
C ASP A 248 -9.71 -18.73 -13.26
N ILE A 249 -9.22 -18.19 -12.14
CA ILE A 249 -9.55 -16.85 -11.63
C ILE A 249 -8.70 -15.80 -12.38
N THR A 250 -9.03 -15.57 -13.64
CA THR A 250 -8.24 -14.72 -14.55
C THR A 250 -8.83 -13.32 -14.76
N TYR A 251 -10.01 -13.05 -14.21
CA TYR A 251 -10.84 -11.88 -14.51
C TYR A 251 -10.78 -10.76 -13.45
N VAL A 252 -10.15 -11.02 -12.30
CA VAL A 252 -10.09 -10.05 -11.21
C VAL A 252 -9.08 -8.95 -11.53
N LYS A 253 -9.52 -7.69 -11.57
CA LYS A 253 -8.62 -6.54 -11.77
C LYS A 253 -7.64 -6.38 -10.61
N GLY A 254 -6.44 -5.89 -10.89
CA GLY A 254 -5.41 -5.74 -9.85
C GLY A 254 -4.73 -7.06 -9.47
N THR A 255 -4.83 -8.09 -10.34
CA THR A 255 -4.17 -9.38 -10.15
C THR A 255 -3.21 -9.71 -11.28
N ALA A 256 -2.35 -10.70 -11.03
CA ALA A 256 -1.56 -11.34 -12.08
C ALA A 256 -1.64 -12.86 -11.93
N TYR A 257 -1.58 -13.55 -13.07
CA TYR A 257 -1.66 -14.99 -13.16
C TYR A 257 -0.77 -15.54 -14.29
N TRP A 258 -0.52 -16.84 -14.28
CA TRP A 258 0.18 -17.54 -15.34
C TRP A 258 -0.80 -18.03 -16.41
N ALA A 259 -0.44 -17.87 -17.67
CA ALA A 259 -1.18 -18.41 -18.81
C ALA A 259 -0.25 -19.19 -19.74
N ASP A 260 -0.63 -20.43 -20.09
CA ASP A 260 0.13 -21.26 -21.04
C ASP A 260 -0.02 -20.75 -22.46
N ASN A 261 -1.13 -20.08 -22.75
CA ASN A 261 -1.42 -19.44 -24.05
C ASN A 261 -2.35 -18.23 -23.85
N LEU A 262 -2.48 -17.41 -24.88
CA LEU A 262 -3.25 -16.17 -24.83
C LEU A 262 -4.66 -16.26 -25.43
N SER A 263 -5.17 -17.45 -25.70
CA SER A 263 -6.48 -17.65 -26.34
C SER A 263 -7.67 -17.09 -25.54
N ARG A 264 -7.50 -16.97 -24.23
CA ARG A 264 -8.52 -16.42 -23.29
C ARG A 264 -8.17 -15.02 -22.76
N VAL A 265 -7.12 -14.39 -23.30
CA VAL A 265 -6.70 -13.04 -22.87
C VAL A 265 -7.10 -12.03 -23.93
N TYR A 266 -7.92 -11.07 -23.57
CA TYR A 266 -8.46 -10.07 -24.50
C TYR A 266 -7.96 -8.67 -24.14
N GLU A 267 -7.82 -7.81 -25.16
CA GLU A 267 -7.48 -6.38 -25.00
C GLU A 267 -6.23 -6.12 -24.15
N TYR A 268 -5.13 -6.78 -24.50
CA TYR A 268 -3.87 -6.63 -23.79
C TYR A 268 -2.80 -5.89 -24.61
N ALA A 269 -1.82 -5.34 -23.93
CA ALA A 269 -0.58 -4.85 -24.51
C ALA A 269 0.56 -5.84 -24.20
N LEU A 270 1.25 -6.27 -25.24
CA LEU A 270 2.42 -7.15 -25.10
C LEU A 270 3.65 -6.29 -24.80
N ILE A 271 4.41 -6.66 -23.78
CA ILE A 271 5.73 -6.09 -23.47
C ILE A 271 6.82 -7.11 -23.77
N ASP A 272 8.07 -6.64 -23.91
CA ASP A 272 9.21 -7.51 -24.23
C ASP A 272 9.35 -8.65 -23.19
N SER A 273 9.75 -9.85 -23.69
CA SER A 273 9.87 -11.05 -22.86
C SER A 273 10.93 -10.92 -21.76
N PHE A 274 10.81 -11.77 -20.74
CA PHE A 274 11.81 -11.86 -19.66
C PHE A 274 13.23 -12.05 -20.22
N GLU A 275 13.40 -12.92 -21.20
CA GLU A 275 14.70 -13.22 -21.82
C GLU A 275 15.27 -11.97 -22.52
N LYS A 276 14.42 -11.23 -23.24
CA LYS A 276 14.84 -10.01 -23.94
C LYS A 276 15.22 -8.90 -22.95
N VAL A 277 14.35 -8.60 -21.96
CA VAL A 277 14.64 -7.54 -20.98
C VAL A 277 15.82 -7.88 -20.07
N SER A 278 16.15 -9.16 -19.91
CA SER A 278 17.31 -9.60 -19.15
C SER A 278 18.64 -9.30 -19.84
N ASN A 279 18.63 -9.23 -21.17
CA ASN A 279 19.84 -9.08 -21.98
C ASN A 279 19.95 -7.70 -22.65
N ASP A 280 18.86 -6.94 -22.72
CA ASP A 280 18.82 -5.63 -23.37
C ASP A 280 18.24 -4.56 -22.43
N LYS A 281 19.10 -3.63 -21.98
CA LYS A 281 18.70 -2.53 -21.10
C LYS A 281 17.67 -1.59 -21.75
N LYS A 282 17.70 -1.41 -23.07
CA LYS A 282 16.71 -0.58 -23.77
C LYS A 282 15.34 -1.25 -23.77
N ALA A 283 15.30 -2.57 -24.02
CA ALA A 283 14.09 -3.36 -23.90
C ALA A 283 13.53 -3.32 -22.47
N TYR A 284 14.39 -3.43 -21.45
CA TYR A 284 14.00 -3.27 -20.04
C TYR A 284 13.35 -1.90 -19.78
N CYS A 285 14.00 -0.81 -20.21
CA CYS A 285 13.46 0.54 -20.03
C CYS A 285 12.11 0.71 -20.77
N ALA A 286 11.97 0.19 -21.98
CA ALA A 286 10.72 0.26 -22.74
C ALA A 286 9.59 -0.51 -22.05
N ALA A 287 9.87 -1.72 -21.55
CA ALA A 287 8.93 -2.53 -20.78
C ALA A 287 8.51 -1.82 -19.49
N PHE A 288 9.46 -1.23 -18.73
CA PHE A 288 9.19 -0.46 -17.53
C PHE A 288 8.32 0.77 -17.82
N MET A 289 8.63 1.54 -18.86
CA MET A 289 7.84 2.71 -19.23
C MET A 289 6.40 2.35 -19.63
N THR A 290 6.20 1.20 -20.27
CA THR A 290 4.85 0.69 -20.57
C THR A 290 4.11 0.36 -19.25
N GLN A 291 4.74 -0.37 -18.33
CA GLN A 291 4.18 -0.63 -17.01
C GLN A 291 3.84 0.66 -16.27
N TYR A 292 4.70 1.68 -16.33
CA TYR A 292 4.50 2.96 -15.67
C TYR A 292 3.29 3.72 -16.23
N ARG A 293 3.10 3.71 -17.56
CA ARG A 293 1.98 4.37 -18.23
C ARG A 293 0.64 3.69 -18.00
N GLU A 294 0.64 2.38 -17.88
CA GLU A 294 -0.58 1.57 -17.71
C GLU A 294 -1.00 1.41 -16.23
N GLN A 295 -0.43 2.19 -15.32
CA GLN A 295 -0.75 2.21 -13.89
C GLN A 295 -1.97 3.07 -13.56
N ASP A 296 -3.05 2.93 -14.29
CA ASP A 296 -4.29 3.66 -14.06
C ASP A 296 -5.50 2.73 -14.09
N ALA A 297 -6.37 2.86 -13.11
CA ALA A 297 -7.52 1.99 -12.95
C ALA A 297 -8.61 2.20 -14.03
N ILE A 298 -8.66 3.38 -14.62
CA ILE A 298 -9.68 3.75 -15.61
C ILE A 298 -9.20 3.48 -17.03
N SER A 299 -7.96 3.87 -17.36
CA SER A 299 -7.41 3.84 -18.72
C SER A 299 -6.25 2.85 -18.89
N GLY A 300 -5.86 2.14 -17.84
CA GLY A 300 -4.80 1.14 -17.90
C GLY A 300 -5.23 -0.13 -18.62
N ALA A 301 -4.31 -0.70 -19.39
CA ALA A 301 -4.51 -1.95 -20.12
C ALA A 301 -4.00 -3.15 -19.29
N THR A 302 -4.52 -4.34 -19.61
CA THR A 302 -3.89 -5.60 -19.24
C THR A 302 -2.55 -5.70 -19.95
N LEU A 303 -1.49 -6.06 -19.22
CA LEU A 303 -0.14 -6.25 -19.77
C LEU A 303 0.25 -7.72 -19.76
N VAL A 304 0.87 -8.15 -20.84
CA VAL A 304 1.35 -9.53 -20.99
C VAL A 304 2.84 -9.53 -21.20
N GLN A 305 3.56 -10.31 -20.40
CA GLN A 305 4.99 -10.53 -20.56
C GLN A 305 5.31 -12.01 -20.78
N PRO A 306 5.90 -12.39 -21.92
CA PRO A 306 6.35 -13.77 -22.14
C PRO A 306 7.47 -14.16 -21.16
N HIS A 307 7.39 -15.40 -20.64
CA HIS A 307 8.38 -16.01 -19.75
C HIS A 307 8.57 -17.47 -20.16
N GLY A 308 9.64 -17.80 -20.87
CA GLY A 308 9.89 -19.17 -21.34
C GLY A 308 8.74 -19.72 -22.17
N SER A 309 8.08 -20.77 -21.69
CA SER A 309 6.99 -21.48 -22.40
C SER A 309 5.60 -20.86 -22.24
N GLY A 310 5.45 -19.80 -21.44
CA GLY A 310 4.14 -19.21 -21.19
C GLY A 310 4.21 -17.71 -20.92
N PHE A 311 3.21 -17.19 -20.23
CA PHE A 311 2.99 -15.76 -20.10
C PHE A 311 2.61 -15.39 -18.68
N VAL A 312 3.19 -14.31 -18.18
CA VAL A 312 2.66 -13.59 -17.02
C VAL A 312 1.67 -12.56 -17.54
N VAL A 313 0.42 -12.74 -17.18
CA VAL A 313 -0.66 -11.80 -17.49
C VAL A 313 -0.92 -10.96 -16.26
N VAL A 314 -0.81 -9.64 -16.39
CA VAL A 314 -1.10 -8.68 -15.33
C VAL A 314 -2.33 -7.89 -15.74
N ASN A 315 -3.45 -8.17 -15.10
CA ASN A 315 -4.72 -7.48 -15.33
C ASN A 315 -4.58 -5.97 -15.09
N SER A 316 -5.45 -5.18 -15.70
CA SER A 316 -5.50 -3.74 -15.43
C SER A 316 -5.65 -3.46 -13.93
N PRO A 317 -5.15 -2.31 -13.42
CA PRO A 317 -5.29 -1.97 -12.01
C PRO A 317 -6.75 -1.94 -11.56
N ALA A 318 -7.00 -2.37 -10.32
CA ALA A 318 -8.32 -2.26 -9.71
C ALA A 318 -8.68 -0.80 -9.44
N MET A 319 -9.99 -0.50 -9.45
CA MET A 319 -10.49 0.81 -9.07
C MET A 319 -10.12 1.14 -7.61
N PRO A 320 -9.71 2.37 -7.33
CA PRO A 320 -9.55 2.83 -5.95
C PRO A 320 -10.82 2.61 -5.14
N LEU A 321 -10.69 2.33 -3.85
CA LEU A 321 -11.84 2.28 -2.96
C LEU A 321 -12.53 3.64 -2.93
N SER A 322 -13.85 3.63 -2.95
CA SER A 322 -14.64 4.82 -2.63
C SER A 322 -14.39 5.26 -1.17
N ARG A 323 -14.80 6.46 -0.82
CA ARG A 323 -14.67 6.95 0.57
C ARG A 323 -15.37 6.03 1.57
N ASN A 324 -16.58 5.60 1.25
CA ASN A 324 -17.37 4.73 2.14
C ASN A 324 -16.72 3.36 2.33
N GLU A 325 -16.19 2.75 1.27
CA GLU A 325 -15.48 1.49 1.37
C GLU A 325 -14.17 1.63 2.16
N LEU A 326 -13.44 2.73 1.94
CA LEU A 326 -12.23 2.99 2.70
C LEU A 326 -12.53 3.20 4.18
N ASP A 327 -13.58 3.96 4.50
CA ASP A 327 -14.04 4.16 5.88
C ASP A 327 -14.44 2.83 6.51
N ALA A 328 -15.20 1.98 5.80
CA ALA A 328 -15.60 0.66 6.29
C ALA A 328 -14.38 -0.24 6.62
N VAL A 329 -13.32 -0.20 5.80
CA VAL A 329 -12.07 -0.94 6.10
C VAL A 329 -11.42 -0.46 7.40
N TYR A 330 -11.41 0.84 7.67
CA TYR A 330 -10.81 1.39 8.89
C TYR A 330 -11.72 1.28 10.13
N ASP A 331 -13.01 1.08 9.94
CA ASP A 331 -13.99 0.87 11.02
C ASP A 331 -14.03 -0.58 11.52
N LEU A 332 -13.32 -1.52 10.86
CA LEU A 332 -13.19 -2.90 11.33
C LEU A 332 -12.59 -2.95 12.75
N PRO A 333 -12.92 -3.98 13.53
CA PRO A 333 -12.64 -4.01 14.96
C PRO A 333 -11.18 -4.32 15.31
N TYR A 334 -10.24 -3.51 14.85
CA TYR A 334 -8.82 -3.65 15.20
C TYR A 334 -8.60 -3.44 16.69
N THR A 335 -7.75 -4.28 17.31
CA THR A 335 -7.32 -4.13 18.71
C THR A 335 -6.33 -2.98 18.89
N ARG A 336 -5.59 -2.61 17.83
CA ARG A 336 -4.46 -1.66 17.79
C ARG A 336 -3.29 -2.09 18.68
N LEU A 337 -3.16 -3.37 18.93
CA LEU A 337 -2.16 -4.00 19.78
C LEU A 337 -1.44 -5.13 19.03
N PRO A 338 -0.22 -5.49 19.46
CA PRO A 338 0.42 -6.74 19.01
C PRO A 338 -0.36 -7.93 19.56
N HIS A 339 -0.22 -9.07 18.91
CA HIS A 339 -0.81 -10.31 19.42
C HIS A 339 -0.29 -10.63 20.83
N PRO A 340 -1.16 -11.10 21.75
CA PRO A 340 -0.77 -11.34 23.16
C PRO A 340 0.35 -12.36 23.37
N SER A 341 0.61 -13.22 22.39
CA SER A 341 1.72 -14.20 22.44
C SER A 341 3.12 -13.55 22.44
N TYR A 342 3.24 -12.28 22.06
CA TYR A 342 4.52 -11.59 22.09
C TYR A 342 4.80 -11.00 23.47
N THR A 343 5.96 -11.33 24.01
CA THR A 343 6.45 -10.81 25.31
C THR A 343 7.40 -9.64 25.14
N GLU A 344 7.99 -9.49 23.96
CA GLU A 344 8.93 -8.42 23.65
C GLU A 344 8.22 -7.31 22.84
N HIS A 345 8.66 -6.09 23.06
CA HIS A 345 8.18 -4.92 22.35
C HIS A 345 8.47 -4.99 20.84
N ILE A 346 7.54 -4.51 20.01
CA ILE A 346 7.70 -4.42 18.55
C ILE A 346 7.82 -2.95 18.16
N PRO A 347 9.02 -2.46 17.76
CA PRO A 347 9.26 -1.03 17.54
C PRO A 347 8.34 -0.36 16.50
N ALA A 348 7.94 -1.09 15.45
CA ALA A 348 7.05 -0.57 14.41
C ALA A 348 5.68 -0.09 14.94
N LEU A 349 5.23 -0.59 16.10
CA LEU A 349 3.97 -0.14 16.71
C LEU A 349 4.05 1.29 17.21
N ASP A 350 5.20 1.74 17.72
CA ASP A 350 5.35 3.07 18.32
C ASP A 350 5.03 4.21 17.35
N GLU A 351 5.36 4.01 16.08
CA GLU A 351 5.11 5.01 15.04
C GLU A 351 3.63 5.12 14.65
N VAL A 352 2.87 4.02 14.77
CA VAL A 352 1.52 3.96 14.21
C VAL A 352 0.40 3.89 15.26
N ARG A 353 0.67 3.44 16.48
CA ARG A 353 -0.33 3.13 17.50
C ARG A 353 -1.35 4.24 17.71
N PHE A 354 -0.89 5.49 17.80
CA PHE A 354 -1.70 6.69 17.98
C PHE A 354 -1.64 7.60 16.77
N SER A 355 -1.57 7.02 15.57
CA SER A 355 -1.56 7.73 14.30
C SER A 355 -2.81 7.39 13.51
N LEU A 356 -3.27 8.34 12.67
CA LEU A 356 -4.42 8.21 11.80
C LEU A 356 -3.95 8.21 10.35
N VAL A 357 -4.31 7.18 9.61
CA VAL A 357 -4.13 7.17 8.15
C VAL A 357 -5.30 7.91 7.53
N SER A 358 -5.07 9.13 7.05
CA SER A 358 -6.12 10.00 6.53
C SER A 358 -6.39 9.79 5.04
N CYS A 359 -5.40 9.31 4.28
CA CYS A 359 -5.49 9.07 2.85
C CYS A 359 -4.52 7.98 2.39
N ARG A 360 -4.77 7.46 1.18
CA ARG A 360 -3.91 6.55 0.42
C ARG A 360 -3.71 7.09 -0.98
N GLY A 361 -2.68 6.60 -1.69
CA GLY A 361 -2.32 7.05 -3.02
C GLY A 361 -1.44 8.30 -3.01
N CYS A 362 -0.77 8.56 -4.13
CA CYS A 362 0.10 9.73 -4.29
C CYS A 362 0.27 10.10 -5.76
N TYR A 363 -0.09 11.31 -6.14
CA TYR A 363 0.15 11.85 -7.49
C TYR A 363 1.46 12.63 -7.63
N GLY A 364 2.35 12.52 -6.64
CA GLY A 364 3.68 13.14 -6.70
C GLY A 364 4.58 12.56 -7.79
N GLN A 365 4.43 11.28 -8.09
CA GLN A 365 5.11 10.58 -9.18
C GLN A 365 6.64 10.70 -9.18
N CYS A 366 7.25 10.77 -7.99
CA CYS A 366 8.70 10.77 -7.88
C CYS A 366 9.26 9.46 -8.46
N ALA A 367 10.29 9.54 -9.32
CA ALA A 367 10.80 8.43 -10.11
C ALA A 367 11.32 7.25 -9.28
N PHE A 368 11.77 7.51 -8.06
CA PHE A 368 12.32 6.54 -7.11
C PHE A 368 11.27 5.92 -6.17
N CYS A 369 10.00 6.38 -6.20
CA CYS A 369 9.05 6.06 -5.14
C CYS A 369 8.17 4.86 -5.47
N ALA A 370 8.28 3.80 -4.67
CA ALA A 370 7.48 2.58 -4.80
C ALA A 370 5.98 2.79 -4.50
N LEU A 371 5.61 3.83 -3.73
CA LEU A 371 4.23 4.07 -3.32
C LEU A 371 3.28 4.29 -4.50
N THR A 372 3.73 4.97 -5.55
CA THR A 372 2.94 5.16 -6.77
C THR A 372 2.56 3.83 -7.43
N PHE A 373 3.48 2.84 -7.41
CA PHE A 373 3.25 1.51 -7.97
C PHE A 373 2.42 0.59 -7.08
N HIS A 374 2.39 0.85 -5.78
CA HIS A 374 1.66 0.03 -4.82
C HIS A 374 0.28 0.63 -4.48
N GLN A 375 0.19 1.92 -4.17
CA GLN A 375 -1.06 2.55 -3.75
C GLN A 375 -1.81 3.29 -4.87
N GLY A 376 -1.16 3.44 -6.03
CA GLY A 376 -1.74 4.17 -7.16
C GLY A 376 -1.58 5.68 -7.07
N ARG A 377 -2.07 6.37 -8.12
CA ARG A 377 -1.91 7.83 -8.31
C ARG A 377 -3.16 8.64 -7.93
N VAL A 378 -4.26 7.99 -7.64
CA VAL A 378 -5.51 8.64 -7.24
C VAL A 378 -5.60 8.64 -5.72
N ILE A 379 -5.88 9.81 -5.16
CA ILE A 379 -6.03 9.94 -3.70
C ILE A 379 -7.36 9.34 -3.27
N GLN A 380 -7.31 8.49 -2.27
CA GLN A 380 -8.43 7.90 -1.55
C GLN A 380 -8.42 8.48 -0.14
N SER A 381 -9.38 9.35 0.19
CA SER A 381 -9.44 10.02 1.48
C SER A 381 -10.58 9.49 2.32
N ARG A 382 -10.29 9.22 3.59
CA ARG A 382 -11.30 8.90 4.60
C ARG A 382 -12.14 10.13 4.94
N SER A 383 -13.37 9.89 5.37
CA SER A 383 -14.25 10.95 5.88
C SER A 383 -13.70 11.53 7.20
N HIS A 384 -14.16 12.73 7.54
CA HIS A 384 -13.86 13.31 8.85
C HIS A 384 -14.49 12.49 9.97
N GLU A 385 -15.69 11.96 9.74
CA GLU A 385 -16.47 11.15 10.67
C GLU A 385 -15.71 9.88 11.07
N SER A 386 -15.20 9.13 10.09
CA SER A 386 -14.39 7.92 10.32
C SER A 386 -13.11 8.23 11.11
N LEU A 387 -12.39 9.30 10.74
CA LEU A 387 -11.15 9.70 11.44
C LEU A 387 -11.42 10.20 12.88
N ILE A 388 -12.53 10.91 13.10
CA ILE A 388 -12.95 11.36 14.43
C ILE A 388 -13.37 10.17 15.30
N ALA A 389 -14.11 9.21 14.74
CA ALA A 389 -14.51 7.99 15.44
C ALA A 389 -13.27 7.19 15.88
N GLU A 390 -12.30 7.00 14.99
CA GLU A 390 -11.04 6.33 15.32
C GLU A 390 -10.24 7.09 16.40
N ALA A 391 -10.16 8.43 16.30
CA ALA A 391 -9.50 9.25 17.32
C ALA A 391 -10.18 9.12 18.69
N LYS A 392 -11.52 9.09 18.76
CA LYS A 392 -12.27 8.84 19.99
C LYS A 392 -12.01 7.45 20.57
N LEU A 393 -11.77 6.42 19.75
CA LEU A 393 -11.34 5.11 20.25
C LEU A 393 -9.95 5.20 20.89
N MET A 394 -9.01 5.92 20.27
CA MET A 394 -7.67 6.11 20.82
C MET A 394 -7.68 6.84 22.15
N THR A 395 -8.55 7.86 22.36
CA THR A 395 -8.62 8.58 23.64
C THR A 395 -9.06 7.70 24.81
N LYS A 396 -9.71 6.57 24.56
CA LYS A 396 -10.12 5.59 25.57
C LYS A 396 -9.04 4.56 25.90
N MET A 397 -7.94 4.51 25.14
CA MET A 397 -6.85 3.56 25.40
C MET A 397 -6.02 3.99 26.62
N PRO A 398 -5.68 3.07 27.54
CA PRO A 398 -4.99 3.43 28.79
C PRO A 398 -3.68 4.18 28.60
N GLU A 399 -2.93 3.88 27.55
CA GLU A 399 -1.62 4.48 27.28
C GLU A 399 -1.69 5.77 26.45
N PHE A 400 -2.89 6.21 26.05
CA PHE A 400 -3.05 7.46 25.32
C PHE A 400 -2.83 8.67 26.23
N LYS A 401 -1.76 9.42 25.97
CA LYS A 401 -1.36 10.59 26.77
C LYS A 401 -1.91 11.92 26.24
N GLY A 402 -2.86 11.86 25.30
CA GLY A 402 -3.45 13.03 24.66
C GLY A 402 -2.76 13.47 23.37
N TYR A 403 -1.87 12.66 22.82
CA TYR A 403 -1.11 13.00 21.62
C TYR A 403 -1.51 12.11 20.43
N ILE A 404 -2.10 12.70 19.41
CA ILE A 404 -2.21 12.06 18.09
C ILE A 404 -0.87 12.30 17.39
N HIS A 405 -0.12 11.23 17.13
CA HIS A 405 1.25 11.30 16.68
C HIS A 405 1.35 11.71 15.19
N ASP A 406 0.36 11.32 14.39
CA ASP A 406 0.30 11.68 12.97
C ASP A 406 -1.15 11.65 12.46
N VAL A 407 -1.46 12.56 11.54
CA VAL A 407 -2.67 12.51 10.70
C VAL A 407 -2.19 12.55 9.26
N GLY A 408 -1.83 11.40 8.72
CA GLY A 408 -1.03 11.34 7.53
C GLY A 408 -1.45 10.30 6.51
N GLY A 409 -0.51 10.01 5.64
CA GLY A 409 -0.58 9.08 4.53
C GLY A 409 0.73 9.10 3.76
N PRO A 410 0.79 8.60 2.51
CA PRO A 410 1.98 8.69 1.68
C PRO A 410 2.50 10.12 1.50
N THR A 411 1.57 11.07 1.53
CA THR A 411 1.80 12.52 1.56
C THR A 411 0.71 13.13 2.42
N ALA A 412 1.05 13.66 3.58
CA ALA A 412 0.07 14.07 4.61
C ALA A 412 -0.94 15.11 4.11
N ASN A 413 -0.49 16.08 3.32
CA ASN A 413 -1.33 17.17 2.83
C ASN A 413 -2.05 16.89 1.50
N PHE A 414 -2.13 15.63 1.07
CA PHE A 414 -2.97 15.22 -0.07
C PHE A 414 -4.30 14.65 0.45
N ARG A 415 -5.38 15.41 0.26
CA ARG A 415 -6.72 15.00 0.70
C ARG A 415 -7.72 14.92 -0.45
N GLN A 416 -7.32 15.25 -1.67
CA GLN A 416 -8.18 15.27 -2.85
C GLN A 416 -7.40 14.80 -4.09
N PRO A 417 -8.10 14.33 -5.15
CA PRO A 417 -7.49 14.05 -6.44
C PRO A 417 -6.78 15.29 -6.98
N ALA A 418 -5.74 15.09 -7.79
CA ALA A 418 -4.97 16.22 -8.35
C ALA A 418 -5.81 17.15 -9.25
N CYS A 419 -6.83 16.62 -9.91
CA CYS A 419 -7.77 17.39 -10.73
C CYS A 419 -9.04 16.56 -11.01
N LYS A 420 -10.13 17.23 -11.41
CA LYS A 420 -11.42 16.58 -11.77
C LYS A 420 -11.30 15.53 -12.88
N LYS A 421 -10.35 15.71 -13.82
CA LYS A 421 -10.11 14.77 -14.90
C LYS A 421 -9.73 13.37 -14.38
N GLN A 422 -8.99 13.28 -13.26
CA GLN A 422 -8.58 11.99 -12.70
C GLN A 422 -9.76 11.07 -12.38
N LEU A 423 -10.90 11.64 -11.97
CA LEU A 423 -12.08 10.88 -11.57
C LEU A 423 -12.88 10.31 -12.75
N THR A 424 -12.74 10.89 -13.95
CA THR A 424 -13.55 10.53 -15.12
C THR A 424 -12.75 9.89 -16.25
N LYS A 425 -11.51 10.34 -16.46
CA LYS A 425 -10.66 9.90 -17.57
C LYS A 425 -9.38 9.19 -17.10
N GLY A 426 -9.21 9.07 -15.79
CA GLY A 426 -8.00 8.50 -15.20
C GLY A 426 -6.82 9.45 -15.20
N VAL A 427 -5.67 8.90 -14.84
CA VAL A 427 -4.39 9.60 -14.72
C VAL A 427 -3.76 9.83 -16.09
N CYS A 428 -3.12 10.97 -16.28
CA CYS A 428 -2.39 11.25 -17.53
C CYS A 428 -1.19 10.28 -17.68
N LYS A 429 -1.07 9.63 -18.85
CA LYS A 429 0.01 8.66 -19.13
C LYS A 429 1.37 9.34 -19.37
N ASP A 430 1.35 10.54 -19.97
CA ASP A 430 2.55 11.24 -20.45
C ASP A 430 2.82 12.58 -19.74
N ARG A 431 2.15 12.82 -18.62
CA ARG A 431 2.31 14.06 -17.84
C ARG A 431 2.23 13.77 -16.35
N THR A 432 3.13 14.38 -15.58
CA THR A 432 3.09 14.41 -14.12
C THR A 432 2.18 15.54 -13.62
N CYS A 433 1.55 15.34 -12.46
CA CYS A 433 0.73 16.38 -11.82
C CYS A 433 1.60 17.42 -11.11
N LEU A 434 2.63 16.96 -10.41
CA LEU A 434 3.65 17.76 -9.74
C LEU A 434 5.01 17.42 -10.36
N GLY A 435 6.07 17.97 -9.86
CA GLY A 435 7.43 17.75 -10.33
C GLY A 435 8.10 19.07 -10.67
N TYR A 436 9.09 19.05 -11.55
CA TYR A 436 9.84 20.26 -11.93
C TYR A 436 8.94 21.34 -12.54
N SER A 437 7.99 20.93 -13.38
CA SER A 437 6.97 21.82 -13.95
C SER A 437 5.57 21.32 -13.62
N PRO A 438 4.87 21.91 -12.65
CA PRO A 438 3.56 21.43 -12.23
C PRO A 438 2.52 21.61 -13.34
N CYS A 439 1.57 20.69 -13.39
CA CYS A 439 0.43 20.76 -14.31
C CYS A 439 -0.50 21.92 -13.95
N LYS A 440 -0.89 22.73 -14.94
CA LYS A 440 -1.77 23.90 -14.75
C LYS A 440 -3.17 23.53 -14.22
N ASN A 441 -3.58 22.26 -14.36
CA ASN A 441 -4.87 21.77 -13.92
C ASN A 441 -4.85 21.18 -12.51
N VAL A 442 -3.73 21.21 -11.80
CA VAL A 442 -3.69 20.73 -10.41
C VAL A 442 -4.52 21.69 -9.54
N GLU A 443 -5.49 21.12 -8.85
CA GLU A 443 -6.32 21.82 -7.88
C GLU A 443 -5.60 21.80 -6.53
N VAL A 444 -5.19 22.97 -6.05
CA VAL A 444 -4.46 23.11 -4.78
C VAL A 444 -5.39 23.69 -3.73
N SER A 445 -5.62 22.94 -2.66
CA SER A 445 -6.38 23.40 -1.50
C SER A 445 -6.07 22.54 -0.28
N HIS A 446 -5.91 23.16 0.87
CA HIS A 446 -5.75 22.50 2.15
C HIS A 446 -6.99 22.67 3.05
N THR A 447 -8.08 23.24 2.57
CA THR A 447 -9.29 23.57 3.36
C THR A 447 -9.84 22.35 4.10
N ASP A 448 -10.04 21.21 3.39
CA ASP A 448 -10.52 19.96 4.01
C ASP A 448 -9.57 19.46 5.10
N TYR A 449 -8.28 19.55 4.86
CA TYR A 449 -7.28 19.10 5.82
C TYR A 449 -7.23 19.99 7.08
N VAL A 450 -7.30 21.31 6.91
CA VAL A 450 -7.36 22.27 8.02
C VAL A 450 -8.61 22.03 8.88
N GLU A 451 -9.77 21.83 8.24
CA GLU A 451 -11.01 21.51 8.96
C GLU A 451 -10.91 20.24 9.77
N LEU A 452 -10.37 19.16 9.18
CA LEU A 452 -10.12 17.89 9.87
C LEU A 452 -9.24 18.10 11.10
N LEU A 453 -8.09 18.75 10.92
CA LEU A 453 -7.13 18.99 12.00
C LEU A 453 -7.73 19.83 13.13
N ARG A 454 -8.55 20.83 12.79
CA ARG A 454 -9.30 21.63 13.78
C ARG A 454 -10.31 20.80 14.56
N LYS A 455 -11.06 19.90 13.87
CA LYS A 455 -12.01 18.97 14.52
C LYS A 455 -11.28 18.03 15.49
N LEU A 456 -10.18 17.43 15.07
CA LEU A 456 -9.37 16.52 15.91
C LEU A 456 -8.79 17.22 17.14
N ARG A 457 -8.32 18.47 17.02
CA ARG A 457 -7.78 19.25 18.15
C ARG A 457 -8.84 19.60 19.22
N ARG A 458 -10.14 19.58 18.84
CA ARG A 458 -11.25 19.90 19.76
C ARG A 458 -11.82 18.69 20.48
N LEU A 459 -11.31 17.48 20.19
CA LEU A 459 -11.78 16.27 20.86
C LEU A 459 -11.33 16.24 22.32
N ASP A 460 -12.24 15.84 23.20
CA ASP A 460 -11.94 15.61 24.60
C ASP A 460 -10.85 14.56 24.74
N GLY A 461 -9.89 14.81 25.63
CA GLY A 461 -8.73 13.96 25.83
C GLY A 461 -7.58 14.19 24.84
N VAL A 462 -7.77 14.97 23.76
CA VAL A 462 -6.71 15.31 22.81
C VAL A 462 -6.04 16.63 23.21
N LYS A 463 -4.75 16.57 23.52
CA LYS A 463 -3.92 17.75 23.85
C LYS A 463 -3.22 18.33 22.63
N ARG A 464 -2.72 17.47 21.73
CA ARG A 464 -1.98 17.85 20.52
C ARG A 464 -2.24 16.88 19.40
N VAL A 465 -2.23 17.41 18.18
CA VAL A 465 -2.32 16.65 16.91
C VAL A 465 -1.09 17.01 16.09
N PHE A 466 -0.23 16.04 15.86
CA PHE A 466 0.98 16.23 15.09
C PHE A 466 0.84 15.73 13.65
N ILE A 467 1.68 16.24 12.75
CA ILE A 467 1.91 15.76 11.40
C ILE A 467 3.37 15.35 11.31
N ARG A 468 3.61 14.02 11.24
CA ARG A 468 4.95 13.42 11.14
C ARG A 468 5.21 12.85 9.74
N SER A 469 4.16 12.42 9.04
CA SER A 469 4.24 12.06 7.63
C SER A 469 4.76 13.23 6.79
N GLY A 470 5.53 12.93 5.76
CA GLY A 470 6.09 13.96 4.90
C GLY A 470 5.01 14.80 4.22
N ILE A 471 5.20 16.11 4.21
CA ILE A 471 4.37 17.03 3.44
C ILE A 471 5.04 17.34 2.09
N ARG A 472 4.22 17.55 1.07
CA ARG A 472 4.67 18.13 -0.20
C ARG A 472 4.75 19.64 -0.04
N TYR A 473 5.95 20.15 0.17
CA TYR A 473 6.19 21.58 0.35
C TYR A 473 5.91 22.38 -0.93
N ASP A 474 6.08 21.80 -2.12
CA ASP A 474 5.70 22.39 -3.39
C ASP A 474 4.18 22.60 -3.48
N TYR A 475 3.39 21.59 -3.17
CA TYR A 475 1.93 21.70 -3.11
C TYR A 475 1.48 22.76 -2.09
N LEU A 476 2.16 22.81 -0.93
CA LEU A 476 1.93 23.85 0.07
C LEU A 476 2.24 25.26 -0.47
N MET A 477 3.35 25.41 -1.19
CA MET A 477 3.76 26.70 -1.78
C MET A 477 2.91 27.16 -2.96
N TYR A 478 2.16 26.25 -3.59
CA TYR A 478 1.21 26.58 -4.66
C TYR A 478 -0.16 27.00 -4.13
N ASP A 479 -0.46 26.74 -2.85
CA ASP A 479 -1.68 27.23 -2.22
C ASP A 479 -1.59 28.74 -1.99
N LYS A 480 -2.60 29.46 -2.47
CA LYS A 480 -2.71 30.91 -2.27
C LYS A 480 -3.17 31.26 -0.86
N ASP A 481 -3.85 30.31 -0.18
CA ASP A 481 -4.27 30.44 1.21
C ASP A 481 -3.19 29.89 2.14
N GLU A 482 -2.53 30.77 2.87
CA GLU A 482 -1.51 30.38 3.84
C GLU A 482 -2.06 29.85 5.17
N THR A 483 -3.37 29.69 5.32
CA THR A 483 -3.99 29.24 6.58
C THR A 483 -3.39 27.92 7.04
N PHE A 484 -3.28 26.94 6.14
CA PHE A 484 -2.65 25.65 6.48
C PHE A 484 -1.20 25.82 6.90
N PHE A 485 -0.42 26.62 6.19
CA PHE A 485 1.01 26.83 6.51
C PHE A 485 1.19 27.43 7.91
N LYS A 486 0.39 28.43 8.27
CA LYS A 486 0.42 29.08 9.58
C LYS A 486 -0.04 28.11 10.69
N GLU A 487 -1.13 27.34 10.46
CA GLU A 487 -1.63 26.37 11.44
C GLU A 487 -0.68 25.17 11.60
N LEU A 488 -0.06 24.71 10.53
CA LEU A 488 0.96 23.67 10.57
C LEU A 488 2.07 24.04 11.56
N ILE A 489 2.67 25.22 11.39
CA ILE A 489 3.73 25.73 12.25
C ILE A 489 3.23 25.89 13.69
N LYS A 490 2.07 26.51 13.88
CA LYS A 490 1.57 26.87 15.21
C LYS A 490 1.12 25.67 16.03
N TYR A 491 0.55 24.63 15.42
CA TYR A 491 -0.19 23.60 16.13
C TYR A 491 0.26 22.17 15.87
N HIS A 492 0.94 21.89 14.73
CA HIS A 492 1.08 20.51 14.24
C HIS A 492 2.53 20.03 14.13
N ILE A 493 3.50 20.86 14.48
CA ILE A 493 4.93 20.52 14.51
C ILE A 493 5.39 20.39 15.94
N SER A 494 6.09 19.27 16.25
CA SER A 494 6.64 19.01 17.59
C SER A 494 8.05 19.58 17.84
N GLY A 495 8.50 20.51 17.01
CA GLY A 495 9.86 21.09 17.03
C GLY A 495 10.62 20.89 15.71
N GLN A 496 10.33 19.84 14.96
CA GLN A 496 10.98 19.52 13.69
C GLN A 496 9.96 19.24 12.60
N LEU A 497 10.10 19.90 11.46
CA LEU A 497 9.35 19.62 10.24
C LEU A 497 10.22 18.84 9.25
N LYS A 498 9.83 17.61 8.98
CA LYS A 498 10.48 16.75 7.99
C LYS A 498 9.98 17.08 6.60
N VAL A 499 10.88 17.37 5.67
CA VAL A 499 10.59 17.61 4.27
C VAL A 499 11.60 16.90 3.38
N ALA A 500 11.20 16.54 2.18
CA ALA A 500 12.03 15.77 1.26
C ALA A 500 12.33 16.55 -0.03
N PRO A 501 13.29 17.52 0.00
CA PRO A 501 13.78 18.14 -1.23
C PRO A 501 14.53 17.16 -2.13
N GLU A 502 15.14 16.14 -1.57
CA GLU A 502 15.93 15.06 -2.17
C GLU A 502 17.26 15.52 -2.76
N HIS A 503 17.32 16.62 -3.45
CA HIS A 503 18.52 17.23 -4.03
C HIS A 503 18.40 18.75 -4.14
N ILE A 504 19.42 19.43 -4.66
CA ILE A 504 19.42 20.86 -4.93
C ILE A 504 19.77 21.20 -6.39
N ASP A 505 20.40 20.28 -7.09
CA ASP A 505 20.72 20.40 -8.50
C ASP A 505 19.47 20.17 -9.34
N ASP A 506 19.12 21.14 -10.20
CA ASP A 506 17.87 21.14 -10.96
C ASP A 506 17.78 20.00 -11.97
N HIS A 507 18.90 19.60 -12.59
CA HIS A 507 18.92 18.47 -13.51
C HIS A 507 18.57 17.17 -12.79
N VAL A 508 19.13 16.94 -11.61
CA VAL A 508 18.83 15.76 -10.79
C VAL A 508 17.37 15.79 -10.30
N LEU A 509 16.88 16.96 -9.88
CA LEU A 509 15.50 17.15 -9.43
C LEU A 509 14.49 16.90 -10.56
N GLU A 510 14.78 17.32 -11.79
CA GLU A 510 13.95 17.04 -12.95
C GLU A 510 13.88 15.54 -13.22
N MET A 511 15.01 14.83 -13.19
CA MET A 511 15.08 13.37 -13.34
C MET A 511 14.33 12.62 -12.21
N MET A 512 14.34 13.16 -11.00
CA MET A 512 13.58 12.64 -9.85
C MET A 512 12.07 12.90 -9.95
N GLY A 513 11.62 13.80 -10.82
CA GLY A 513 10.24 14.29 -10.82
C GLY A 513 9.90 15.16 -9.60
N LYS A 514 10.90 15.93 -9.10
CA LYS A 514 10.78 16.85 -7.96
C LYS A 514 10.75 18.31 -8.42
N PRO A 515 10.23 19.22 -7.61
CA PRO A 515 10.29 20.66 -7.91
C PRO A 515 11.74 21.17 -7.90
N GLY A 516 12.02 22.22 -8.66
CA GLY A 516 13.35 22.84 -8.72
C GLY A 516 13.85 23.37 -7.36
N GLY A 517 15.16 23.45 -7.22
CA GLY A 517 15.83 23.82 -5.97
C GLY A 517 15.44 25.22 -5.46
N GLU A 518 15.14 26.16 -6.35
CA GLU A 518 14.70 27.52 -5.98
C GLU A 518 13.39 27.48 -5.18
N LEU A 519 12.43 26.62 -5.55
CA LEU A 519 11.16 26.50 -4.83
C LEU A 519 11.39 26.01 -3.38
N TYR A 520 12.31 25.08 -3.20
CA TYR A 520 12.70 24.64 -1.85
C TYR A 520 13.31 25.78 -1.04
N GLN A 521 14.21 26.57 -1.62
CA GLN A 521 14.80 27.72 -0.93
C GLN A 521 13.75 28.78 -0.57
N ARG A 522 12.77 29.03 -1.46
CA ARG A 522 11.61 29.91 -1.16
C ARG A 522 10.79 29.38 0.00
N PHE A 523 10.52 28.07 0.04
CA PHE A 523 9.82 27.42 1.14
C PHE A 523 10.59 27.60 2.46
N VAL A 524 11.90 27.36 2.48
CA VAL A 524 12.74 27.53 3.68
C VAL A 524 12.69 28.97 4.19
N ARG A 525 12.82 29.97 3.30
CA ARG A 525 12.72 31.40 3.67
C ARG A 525 11.33 31.70 4.26
N ARG A 526 10.27 31.24 3.61
CA ARG A 526 8.91 31.51 4.07
C ARG A 526 8.60 30.82 5.40
N TYR A 527 9.05 29.59 5.55
CA TYR A 527 8.93 28.85 6.82
C TYR A 527 9.59 29.63 7.96
N LYS A 528 10.82 30.12 7.77
CA LYS A 528 11.54 30.91 8.77
C LYS A 528 10.77 32.18 9.13
N GLN A 529 10.32 32.95 8.16
CA GLN A 529 9.53 34.17 8.39
C GLN A 529 8.28 33.89 9.23
N LEU A 530 7.54 32.83 8.90
CA LEU A 530 6.32 32.46 9.65
C LEU A 530 6.64 31.93 11.05
N ASN A 531 7.71 31.15 11.18
CA ASN A 531 8.18 30.63 12.47
C ASN A 531 8.55 31.77 13.43
N ASP A 532 9.31 32.75 12.93
CA ASP A 532 9.70 33.96 13.69
C ASP A 532 8.47 34.81 14.04
N ALA A 533 7.58 35.08 13.08
CA ALA A 533 6.36 35.86 13.27
C ALA A 533 5.38 35.22 14.29
N LEU A 534 5.37 33.89 14.39
CA LEU A 534 4.55 33.14 15.34
C LEU A 534 5.24 32.91 16.69
N GLY A 535 6.47 33.38 16.87
CA GLY A 535 7.27 33.19 18.08
C GLY A 535 7.62 31.72 18.34
N MET A 536 7.77 30.92 17.29
CA MET A 536 8.08 29.50 17.41
C MET A 536 9.59 29.27 17.28
N ASN A 537 10.08 28.19 17.90
CA ASN A 537 11.47 27.74 17.77
C ASN A 537 11.50 26.33 17.17
N GLN A 538 11.31 26.25 15.85
CA GLN A 538 11.20 24.98 15.15
C GLN A 538 12.18 24.94 13.98
N TYR A 539 12.56 23.72 13.59
CA TYR A 539 13.59 23.48 12.58
C TYR A 539 13.06 22.64 11.44
N ILE A 540 13.60 22.87 10.23
CA ILE A 540 13.39 21.99 9.08
C ILE A 540 14.45 20.90 9.13
N VAL A 541 14.01 19.64 8.98
CA VAL A 541 14.87 18.47 8.78
C VAL A 541 14.71 18.00 7.34
N PRO A 542 15.62 18.35 6.43
CA PRO A 542 15.55 17.95 5.05
C PRO A 542 16.08 16.54 4.86
N TYR A 543 15.38 15.75 4.01
CA TYR A 543 15.90 14.49 3.49
C TYR A 543 16.54 14.72 2.14
N PHE A 544 17.77 14.22 1.97
CA PHE A 544 18.49 14.24 0.72
C PHE A 544 18.81 12.83 0.24
N MET A 545 18.94 12.68 -1.07
CA MET A 545 19.27 11.43 -1.73
C MET A 545 20.52 11.59 -2.56
N SER A 546 21.46 10.66 -2.42
CA SER A 546 22.65 10.56 -3.27
C SER A 546 22.48 9.48 -4.34
N SER A 547 23.33 9.52 -5.34
CA SER A 547 23.47 8.46 -6.35
C SER A 547 22.21 8.18 -7.19
N HIS A 548 21.27 9.14 -7.27
CA HIS A 548 20.14 9.00 -8.20
C HIS A 548 20.65 8.98 -9.66
N PRO A 549 20.05 8.17 -10.55
CA PRO A 549 20.38 8.20 -11.97
C PRO A 549 20.34 9.62 -12.55
N GLY A 550 21.39 10.00 -13.27
CA GLY A 550 21.60 11.37 -13.75
C GLY A 550 22.44 12.28 -12.83
N SER A 551 22.74 11.86 -11.59
CA SER A 551 23.65 12.57 -10.72
C SER A 551 25.09 12.47 -11.23
N THR A 552 25.82 13.58 -11.14
CA THR A 552 27.25 13.70 -11.49
C THR A 552 28.07 14.09 -10.26
N LEU A 553 29.39 14.06 -10.37
CA LEU A 553 30.26 14.59 -9.33
C LEU A 553 29.97 16.08 -9.05
N ASN A 554 29.70 16.88 -10.10
CA ASN A 554 29.36 18.30 -9.95
C ASN A 554 28.03 18.47 -9.19
N SER A 555 27.03 17.63 -9.45
CA SER A 555 25.77 17.63 -8.69
C SER A 555 25.99 17.32 -7.21
N ALA A 556 26.88 16.37 -6.90
CA ALA A 556 27.25 16.05 -5.52
C ALA A 556 28.01 17.18 -4.83
N ILE A 557 28.91 17.87 -5.55
CA ILE A 557 29.63 19.06 -5.05
C ILE A 557 28.62 20.17 -4.76
N ALA A 558 27.70 20.46 -5.67
CA ALA A 558 26.67 21.49 -5.48
C ALA A 558 25.83 21.24 -4.24
N LEU A 559 25.44 19.96 -4.00
CA LEU A 559 24.73 19.57 -2.78
C LEU A 559 25.57 19.80 -1.53
N ALA A 560 26.86 19.42 -1.55
CA ALA A 560 27.77 19.58 -0.42
C ALA A 560 28.00 21.07 -0.10
N GLU A 561 28.17 21.92 -1.12
CA GLU A 561 28.31 23.39 -0.96
C GLU A 561 27.04 23.99 -0.36
N TYR A 562 25.87 23.60 -0.85
CA TYR A 562 24.58 24.03 -0.29
C TYR A 562 24.46 23.66 1.20
N LEU A 563 24.76 22.42 1.57
CA LEU A 563 24.73 21.96 2.96
C LEU A 563 25.68 22.77 3.84
N LYS A 564 26.90 23.04 3.37
CA LYS A 564 27.86 23.85 4.07
C LYS A 564 27.36 25.29 4.25
N ALA A 565 26.86 25.92 3.19
CA ALA A 565 26.36 27.30 3.20
C ALA A 565 25.12 27.47 4.09
N SER A 566 24.22 26.45 4.13
CA SER A 566 23.02 26.48 4.95
C SER A 566 23.26 26.05 6.41
N GLY A 567 24.47 25.62 6.76
CA GLY A 567 24.80 25.09 8.09
C GLY A 567 24.12 23.78 8.45
N GLN A 568 23.52 23.12 7.47
CA GLN A 568 22.82 21.84 7.67
C GLN A 568 23.81 20.68 7.74
N ARG A 569 23.61 19.82 8.72
CA ARG A 569 24.39 18.57 8.88
C ARG A 569 23.42 17.40 8.93
N PRO A 570 22.95 16.89 7.76
CA PRO A 570 22.03 15.76 7.74
C PRO A 570 22.71 14.52 8.35
N GLU A 571 22.05 13.90 9.32
CA GLU A 571 22.52 12.65 9.93
C GLU A 571 22.28 11.45 9.01
N GLN A 572 21.30 11.55 8.13
CA GLN A 572 20.95 10.52 7.16
C GLN A 572 20.88 11.10 5.76
N VAL A 573 21.56 10.47 4.83
CA VAL A 573 21.42 10.64 3.39
C VAL A 573 21.02 9.29 2.83
N GLN A 574 19.96 9.25 2.02
CA GLN A 574 19.54 8.03 1.35
C GLN A 574 20.30 7.87 0.05
N ASP A 575 20.78 6.69 -0.23
CA ASP A 575 21.30 6.32 -1.53
C ASP A 575 20.19 5.69 -2.37
N PHE A 576 20.20 6.01 -3.66
CA PHE A 576 19.33 5.35 -4.61
C PHE A 576 19.80 3.91 -4.89
N TYR A 577 18.89 2.92 -4.87
CA TYR A 577 19.16 1.52 -5.22
C TYR A 577 17.90 0.78 -5.69
#